data_ae12f52d0279ec792580711326e1ed15
#
_entry.id   ae12f52d0279ec792580711326e1ed15
#
_cell.length_a   1.000
_cell.length_b   1.000
_cell.length_c   1.000
_cell.angle_alpha   90.00
_cell.angle_beta   90.00
_cell.angle_gamma   90.00
#
_symmetry.space_group_name_H-M   'P 1'
#
loop_
_entity.id
_entity.type
_entity.pdbx_description
1 polymer ?
#
loop_
_entity_poly.entity_id
_entity_poly.type
_entity_poly.pdbx_seq_one_letter_code
_entity_poly.pdbx_strand_id
1 'polypeptide(L)'
;MQFGVHLPHFGPFVSREGLRRFAQRADALDFHSVWASDHIAWPQHIDSLYPYTTTGEWPAHDPWMPRLDAIGTLLFVAGCTERVRLGTTVLVLGYRPPVQTAKLWSTLDVVSGGRAILGVGVGWMREEFEVLGMPSDHRGARADEQLEIFERLFAEHAPAYAGRFYRFPPIGFEPKPVRGRIPVWVGGHAPAALRRAGRAGDALHAAHVSPETLAGQWAEVRRHCAEAGRDPGAMELSVRLGLDYAGTSARPNALSGEREAMLARITEYAAVGTSHLLLDITGDSVDGLIRDMERFADEVVPALTH
;
A
#
# COMPACT_ATOMS: atom_id res chain seq x y z
N MET A 1 -16.35 -8.43 2.50
CA MET A 1 -15.07 -8.00 1.87
C MET A 1 -15.03 -6.49 1.84
N GLN A 2 -13.87 -5.88 2.09
CA GLN A 2 -13.67 -4.42 2.06
C GLN A 2 -13.01 -4.01 0.75
N PHE A 3 -13.28 -2.79 0.27
CA PHE A 3 -12.72 -2.26 -0.98
C PHE A 3 -11.98 -0.96 -0.71
N GLY A 4 -10.79 -0.83 -1.29
CA GLY A 4 -10.04 0.40 -1.35
C GLY A 4 -9.79 0.82 -2.79
N VAL A 5 -9.42 2.08 -3.02
CA VAL A 5 -9.07 2.60 -4.35
C VAL A 5 -7.73 3.31 -4.34
N HIS A 6 -6.98 3.16 -5.42
CA HIS A 6 -5.71 3.85 -5.61
C HIS A 6 -5.95 5.28 -6.07
N LEU A 7 -5.30 6.24 -5.42
CA LEU A 7 -5.44 7.67 -5.72
C LEU A 7 -4.76 8.03 -7.05
N PRO A 8 -5.33 8.98 -7.83
CA PRO A 8 -4.71 9.50 -9.05
C PRO A 8 -3.62 10.54 -8.73
N HIS A 9 -2.59 10.13 -7.96
CA HIS A 9 -1.53 11.01 -7.47
C HIS A 9 -0.27 10.98 -8.35
N PHE A 10 -0.30 10.24 -9.46
CA PHE A 10 0.68 10.26 -10.53
C PHE A 10 0.01 10.16 -11.90
N GLY A 11 0.74 10.55 -12.94
CA GLY A 11 0.22 10.55 -14.31
C GLY A 11 -0.27 11.93 -14.77
N PRO A 12 -0.83 11.99 -15.99
CA PRO A 12 -1.24 13.26 -16.61
C PRO A 12 -2.41 13.95 -15.91
N PHE A 13 -3.12 13.25 -15.04
CA PHE A 13 -4.32 13.76 -14.34
C PHE A 13 -4.01 14.37 -12.98
N VAL A 14 -2.75 14.42 -12.59
CA VAL A 14 -2.33 14.98 -11.30
C VAL A 14 -2.75 16.44 -11.21
N SER A 15 -3.67 16.71 -10.31
CA SER A 15 -4.13 18.04 -9.95
C SER A 15 -4.72 18.06 -8.55
N ARG A 16 -4.66 19.21 -7.87
CA ARG A 16 -5.27 19.39 -6.56
C ARG A 16 -6.76 19.05 -6.57
N GLU A 17 -7.47 19.56 -7.58
CA GLU A 17 -8.92 19.38 -7.67
C GLU A 17 -9.30 17.94 -8.03
N GLY A 18 -8.60 17.31 -8.96
CA GLY A 18 -8.82 15.91 -9.32
C GLY A 18 -8.61 14.98 -8.13
N LEU A 19 -7.51 15.16 -7.39
CA LEU A 19 -7.23 14.39 -6.19
C LEU A 19 -8.31 14.57 -5.11
N ARG A 20 -8.72 15.82 -4.85
CA ARG A 20 -9.78 16.12 -3.87
C ARG A 20 -11.12 15.46 -4.25
N ARG A 21 -11.56 15.65 -5.50
CA ARG A 21 -12.85 15.11 -5.99
C ARG A 21 -12.87 13.59 -5.92
N PHE A 22 -11.79 12.94 -6.37
CA PHE A 22 -11.68 11.48 -6.33
C PHE A 22 -11.73 10.94 -4.89
N ALA A 23 -10.93 11.52 -3.98
CA ALA A 23 -10.89 11.08 -2.58
C ALA A 23 -12.22 11.30 -1.85
N GLN A 24 -12.86 12.47 -2.04
CA GLN A 24 -14.17 12.76 -1.47
C GLN A 24 -15.26 11.85 -2.04
N ARG A 25 -15.16 11.49 -3.31
CA ARG A 25 -16.13 10.55 -3.90
C ARG A 25 -15.96 9.13 -3.35
N ALA A 26 -14.70 8.65 -3.19
CA ALA A 26 -14.44 7.38 -2.53
C ALA A 26 -14.98 7.35 -1.09
N ASP A 27 -14.81 8.46 -0.35
CA ASP A 27 -15.34 8.61 1.01
C ASP A 27 -16.89 8.59 1.02
N ALA A 28 -17.53 9.26 0.07
CA ALA A 28 -18.99 9.31 -0.05
C ALA A 28 -19.62 7.96 -0.47
N LEU A 29 -18.88 7.14 -1.21
CA LEU A 29 -19.29 5.80 -1.65
C LEU A 29 -18.95 4.69 -0.64
N ASP A 30 -18.51 5.05 0.58
CA ASP A 30 -18.15 4.14 1.65
C ASP A 30 -17.03 3.14 1.30
N PHE A 31 -16.10 3.53 0.40
CA PHE A 31 -14.87 2.77 0.25
C PHE A 31 -14.12 2.73 1.58
N HIS A 32 -13.60 1.56 1.93
CA HIS A 32 -12.87 1.37 3.18
C HIS A 32 -11.61 2.23 3.26
N SER A 33 -10.90 2.41 2.13
CA SER A 33 -9.57 3.03 2.13
C SER A 33 -9.17 3.62 0.78
N VAL A 34 -8.27 4.61 0.83
CA VAL A 34 -7.59 5.18 -0.34
C VAL A 34 -6.08 5.02 -0.20
N TRP A 35 -5.38 4.84 -1.33
CA TRP A 35 -3.99 4.38 -1.33
C TRP A 35 -3.11 5.18 -2.28
N ALA A 36 -1.86 5.42 -1.85
CA ALA A 36 -0.83 6.06 -2.66
C ALA A 36 0.41 5.16 -2.80
N SER A 37 1.01 5.11 -3.98
CA SER A 37 2.30 4.45 -4.23
C SER A 37 3.45 5.42 -3.94
N ASP A 38 4.59 4.91 -3.48
CA ASP A 38 5.73 5.72 -3.06
C ASP A 38 6.85 5.69 -4.09
N HIS A 39 7.03 6.82 -4.78
CA HIS A 39 8.21 7.16 -5.56
C HIS A 39 8.54 8.64 -5.35
N ILE A 40 9.79 8.95 -5.05
CA ILE A 40 10.26 10.31 -4.74
C ILE A 40 10.94 10.92 -5.95
N ALA A 41 11.80 10.15 -6.63
CA ALA A 41 12.53 10.57 -7.80
C ALA A 41 12.51 9.47 -8.86
N TRP A 42 12.40 9.85 -10.14
CA TRP A 42 12.36 8.87 -11.23
C TRP A 42 13.58 9.02 -12.13
N PRO A 43 14.55 8.11 -12.06
CA PRO A 43 15.73 8.12 -12.92
C PRO A 43 15.36 8.00 -14.40
N GLN A 44 16.14 8.66 -15.28
CA GLN A 44 15.96 8.53 -16.73
C GLN A 44 16.33 7.13 -17.25
N HIS A 45 17.33 6.50 -16.61
CA HIS A 45 17.76 5.15 -16.91
C HIS A 45 17.50 4.25 -15.70
N ILE A 46 16.89 3.11 -15.94
CA ILE A 46 16.55 2.12 -14.94
C ILE A 46 17.03 0.76 -15.45
N ASP A 47 18.06 0.20 -14.82
CA ASP A 47 18.55 -1.16 -15.08
C ASP A 47 17.87 -2.19 -14.18
N SER A 48 17.28 -1.73 -13.07
CA SER A 48 16.56 -2.57 -12.13
C SER A 48 15.33 -3.17 -12.76
N LEU A 49 15.14 -4.48 -12.63
CA LEU A 49 13.95 -5.17 -13.17
C LEU A 49 12.73 -4.89 -12.31
N TYR A 50 11.63 -4.50 -12.96
CA TYR A 50 10.34 -4.33 -12.30
C TYR A 50 9.69 -5.69 -11.99
N PRO A 51 9.38 -6.00 -10.73
CA PRO A 51 9.02 -7.36 -10.32
C PRO A 51 7.59 -7.78 -10.67
N TYR A 52 6.77 -6.89 -11.25
CA TYR A 52 5.35 -7.14 -11.50
C TYR A 52 4.99 -7.23 -12.99
N THR A 53 5.99 -7.35 -13.88
CA THR A 53 5.80 -7.64 -15.31
C THR A 53 6.68 -8.80 -15.73
N THR A 54 6.26 -9.50 -16.79
CA THR A 54 7.03 -10.62 -17.34
C THR A 54 8.29 -10.16 -18.09
N THR A 55 8.30 -8.91 -18.58
CA THR A 55 9.44 -8.32 -19.26
C THR A 55 10.49 -7.74 -18.31
N GLY A 56 10.11 -7.52 -17.04
CA GLY A 56 10.94 -6.79 -16.08
C GLY A 56 10.99 -5.27 -16.31
N GLU A 57 10.27 -4.76 -17.29
CA GLU A 57 10.20 -3.34 -17.59
C GLU A 57 9.00 -2.69 -16.91
N TRP A 58 9.16 -1.44 -16.49
CA TRP A 58 8.05 -0.63 -16.02
C TRP A 58 7.19 -0.20 -17.23
N PRO A 59 5.87 -0.49 -17.26
CA PRO A 59 5.04 -0.32 -18.46
C PRO A 59 4.87 1.12 -18.94
N ALA A 60 5.10 2.10 -18.08
CA ALA A 60 4.88 3.52 -18.38
C ALA A 60 6.12 4.34 -17.95
N HIS A 61 7.29 3.99 -18.49
CA HIS A 61 8.52 4.73 -18.20
C HIS A 61 8.49 6.12 -18.88
N ASP A 62 8.06 7.10 -18.11
CA ASP A 62 8.20 8.51 -18.41
C ASP A 62 8.77 9.21 -17.17
N PRO A 63 10.05 9.59 -17.16
CA PRO A 63 10.68 10.25 -16.02
C PRO A 63 10.11 11.64 -15.73
N TRP A 64 9.45 12.25 -16.69
CA TRP A 64 8.84 13.58 -16.58
C TRP A 64 7.37 13.55 -16.15
N MET A 65 6.77 12.37 -16.05
CA MET A 65 5.40 12.22 -15.59
C MET A 65 5.24 12.76 -14.17
N PRO A 66 4.27 13.66 -13.90
CA PRO A 66 4.01 14.18 -12.58
C PRO A 66 3.73 13.06 -11.56
N ARG A 67 4.40 13.12 -10.41
CA ARG A 67 4.21 12.20 -9.28
C ARG A 67 4.23 13.01 -7.99
N LEU A 68 3.17 12.93 -7.21
CA LEU A 68 3.13 13.54 -5.88
C LEU A 68 3.73 12.57 -4.85
N ASP A 69 4.40 13.14 -3.84
CA ASP A 69 4.86 12.34 -2.69
C ASP A 69 3.67 11.64 -2.02
N ALA A 70 3.85 10.35 -1.69
CA ALA A 70 2.77 9.53 -1.15
C ALA A 70 2.25 10.07 0.19
N ILE A 71 3.14 10.44 1.10
CA ILE A 71 2.76 10.90 2.45
C ILE A 71 2.14 12.31 2.38
N GLY A 72 2.73 13.21 1.57
CA GLY A 72 2.16 14.54 1.28
C GLY A 72 0.76 14.44 0.68
N THR A 73 0.55 13.51 -0.25
CA THR A 73 -0.76 13.22 -0.85
C THR A 73 -1.77 12.75 0.21
N LEU A 74 -1.39 11.80 1.07
CA LEU A 74 -2.27 11.29 2.11
C LEU A 74 -2.59 12.35 3.18
N LEU A 75 -1.65 13.24 3.52
CA LEU A 75 -1.93 14.38 4.41
C LEU A 75 -2.94 15.35 3.81
N PHE A 76 -2.84 15.66 2.51
CA PHE A 76 -3.83 16.47 1.80
C PHE A 76 -5.22 15.79 1.81
N VAL A 77 -5.26 14.49 1.52
CA VAL A 77 -6.52 13.71 1.50
C VAL A 77 -7.11 13.59 2.91
N ALA A 78 -6.28 13.47 3.95
CA ALA A 78 -6.75 13.48 5.34
C ALA A 78 -7.55 14.75 5.68
N GLY A 79 -7.14 15.89 5.14
CA GLY A 79 -7.80 17.18 5.37
C GLY A 79 -9.08 17.40 4.55
N CYS A 80 -9.44 16.51 3.63
CA CYS A 80 -10.64 16.66 2.79
C CYS A 80 -11.57 15.45 2.78
N THR A 81 -11.33 14.46 3.66
CA THR A 81 -12.14 13.24 3.85
C THR A 81 -12.35 12.96 5.33
N GLU A 82 -13.41 12.20 5.68
CA GLU A 82 -13.80 11.97 7.07
C GLU A 82 -13.70 10.50 7.50
N ARG A 83 -13.93 9.54 6.60
CA ARG A 83 -14.11 8.11 6.94
C ARG A 83 -13.07 7.19 6.35
N VAL A 84 -12.73 7.38 5.06
CA VAL A 84 -11.79 6.50 4.36
C VAL A 84 -10.45 6.43 5.09
N ARG A 85 -9.92 5.23 5.23
CA ARG A 85 -8.57 5.02 5.73
C ARG A 85 -7.53 5.40 4.68
N LEU A 86 -6.32 5.70 5.12
CA LEU A 86 -5.27 6.33 4.33
C LEU A 86 -4.04 5.43 4.32
N GLY A 87 -3.77 4.77 3.20
CA GLY A 87 -2.70 3.78 3.11
C GLY A 87 -1.67 4.05 2.02
N THR A 88 -0.51 3.43 2.15
CA THR A 88 0.48 3.35 1.07
C THR A 88 0.56 1.93 0.48
N THR A 89 0.70 1.84 -0.86
CA THR A 89 0.79 0.58 -1.60
C THR A 89 1.98 0.58 -2.56
N VAL A 90 3.20 0.51 -2.03
CA VAL A 90 3.65 0.48 -0.64
C VAL A 90 4.63 1.62 -0.39
N LEU A 91 4.78 2.07 0.86
CA LEU A 91 5.88 2.94 1.26
C LEU A 91 7.19 2.16 1.16
N VAL A 92 8.17 2.70 0.48
CA VAL A 92 9.51 2.11 0.42
C VAL A 92 10.30 2.53 1.66
N LEU A 93 10.44 1.62 2.61
CA LEU A 93 11.04 1.91 3.92
C LEU A 93 12.46 2.47 3.84
N GLY A 94 13.24 2.05 2.83
CA GLY A 94 14.62 2.51 2.66
C GLY A 94 14.79 3.91 2.06
N TYR A 95 13.74 4.58 1.60
CA TYR A 95 13.86 5.90 0.95
C TYR A 95 14.03 7.07 1.92
N ARG A 96 13.71 6.87 3.20
CA ARG A 96 13.75 7.93 4.23
C ARG A 96 14.34 7.41 5.54
N PRO A 97 14.94 8.28 6.37
CA PRO A 97 15.36 7.92 7.73
C PRO A 97 14.18 7.45 8.59
N PRO A 98 14.33 6.36 9.39
CA PRO A 98 13.20 5.74 10.09
C PRO A 98 12.48 6.67 11.08
N VAL A 99 13.22 7.47 11.85
CA VAL A 99 12.62 8.41 12.82
C VAL A 99 11.78 9.49 12.13
N GLN A 100 12.26 9.99 10.97
CA GLN A 100 11.50 10.95 10.16
C GLN A 100 10.25 10.30 9.57
N THR A 101 10.38 9.09 9.04
CA THR A 101 9.24 8.32 8.51
C THR A 101 8.18 8.08 9.59
N ALA A 102 8.59 7.61 10.77
CA ALA A 102 7.67 7.42 11.89
C ALA A 102 6.96 8.73 12.30
N LYS A 103 7.69 9.88 12.29
CA LYS A 103 7.09 11.19 12.58
C LYS A 103 6.02 11.58 11.59
N LEU A 104 6.26 11.40 10.30
CA LEU A 104 5.28 11.69 9.24
C LEU A 104 4.03 10.82 9.38
N TRP A 105 4.22 9.53 9.68
CA TRP A 105 3.11 8.59 9.87
C TRP A 105 2.32 8.86 11.15
N SER A 106 2.98 9.17 12.27
CA SER A 106 2.30 9.59 13.49
C SER A 106 1.51 10.89 13.26
N THR A 107 2.08 11.84 12.49
CA THR A 107 1.38 13.07 12.11
C THR A 107 0.13 12.75 11.27
N LEU A 108 0.27 11.92 10.22
CA LEU A 108 -0.86 11.49 9.38
C LEU A 108 -1.96 10.84 10.22
N ASP A 109 -1.58 9.95 11.14
CA ASP A 109 -2.54 9.24 11.99
C ASP A 109 -3.31 10.21 12.89
N VAL A 110 -2.61 11.13 13.54
CA VAL A 110 -3.23 12.13 14.42
C VAL A 110 -4.15 13.09 13.66
N VAL A 111 -3.69 13.68 12.54
CA VAL A 111 -4.51 14.65 11.78
C VAL A 111 -5.68 13.99 11.04
N SER A 112 -5.62 12.70 10.80
CA SER A 112 -6.72 11.92 10.23
C SER A 112 -7.65 11.29 11.27
N GLY A 113 -7.36 11.45 12.59
CA GLY A 113 -8.17 10.82 13.64
C GLY A 113 -8.01 9.30 13.73
N GLY A 114 -6.82 8.76 13.45
CA GLY A 114 -6.52 7.33 13.57
C GLY A 114 -6.88 6.49 12.33
N ARG A 115 -6.91 7.11 11.13
CA ARG A 115 -7.26 6.45 9.86
C ARG A 115 -6.06 5.90 9.08
N ALA A 116 -4.82 6.06 9.56
CA ALA A 116 -3.64 5.62 8.82
C ALA A 116 -3.51 4.10 8.73
N ILE A 117 -2.97 3.61 7.59
CA ILE A 117 -2.52 2.24 7.35
C ILE A 117 -1.10 2.31 6.77
N LEU A 118 -0.12 1.78 7.47
CA LEU A 118 1.27 1.76 7.03
C LEU A 118 1.52 0.56 6.10
N GLY A 119 1.21 0.72 4.82
CA GLY A 119 1.56 -0.28 3.82
C GLY A 119 3.03 -0.16 3.42
N VAL A 120 3.84 -1.21 3.62
CA VAL A 120 5.30 -1.14 3.51
C VAL A 120 5.88 -2.15 2.53
N GLY A 121 6.99 -1.76 1.91
CA GLY A 121 7.81 -2.59 1.06
C GLY A 121 9.28 -2.20 1.14
N VAL A 122 10.13 -2.96 0.43
CA VAL A 122 11.58 -2.72 0.45
C VAL A 122 12.11 -2.03 -0.81
N GLY A 123 11.23 -1.73 -1.76
CA GLY A 123 11.61 -1.14 -3.05
C GLY A 123 12.26 -2.12 -4.01
N TRP A 124 12.29 -1.77 -5.28
CA TRP A 124 12.87 -2.56 -6.35
C TRP A 124 13.92 -1.79 -7.15
N MET A 125 13.77 -0.46 -7.27
CA MET A 125 14.56 0.41 -8.12
C MET A 125 15.81 0.90 -7.37
N ARG A 126 16.96 0.29 -7.66
CA ARG A 126 18.24 0.66 -7.05
C ARG A 126 18.62 2.11 -7.36
N GLU A 127 18.36 2.54 -8.58
CA GLU A 127 18.70 3.87 -9.09
C GLU A 127 18.00 4.99 -8.31
N GLU A 128 16.77 4.74 -7.82
CA GLU A 128 16.08 5.71 -6.96
C GLU A 128 16.75 5.82 -5.58
N PHE A 129 17.21 4.70 -5.00
CA PHE A 129 18.02 4.73 -3.76
C PHE A 129 19.29 5.56 -3.95
N GLU A 130 19.99 5.41 -5.08
CA GLU A 130 21.22 6.14 -5.41
C GLU A 130 20.96 7.65 -5.50
N VAL A 131 19.89 8.06 -6.21
CA VAL A 131 19.48 9.47 -6.31
C VAL A 131 19.16 10.07 -4.95
N LEU A 132 18.52 9.30 -4.06
CA LEU A 132 18.17 9.73 -2.71
C LEU A 132 19.36 9.70 -1.73
N GLY A 133 20.52 9.20 -2.14
CA GLY A 133 21.68 9.00 -1.25
C GLY A 133 21.43 7.96 -0.16
N MET A 134 20.48 7.04 -0.40
CA MET A 134 20.10 6.00 0.55
C MET A 134 20.71 4.65 0.17
N PRO A 135 21.11 3.81 1.14
CA PRO A 135 21.70 2.52 0.85
C PRO A 135 20.67 1.54 0.28
N SER A 136 20.95 0.96 -0.89
CA SER A 136 20.12 -0.08 -1.52
C SER A 136 20.49 -1.50 -1.05
N ASP A 137 21.64 -1.67 -0.39
CA ASP A 137 22.09 -2.93 0.17
C ASP A 137 21.31 -3.33 1.42
N HIS A 138 21.17 -4.63 1.66
CA HIS A 138 20.46 -5.16 2.84
C HIS A 138 19.06 -4.62 3.06
N ARG A 139 18.34 -4.18 2.01
CA ARG A 139 17.02 -3.52 2.08
C ARG A 139 16.03 -4.26 3.00
N GLY A 140 15.99 -5.59 2.94
CA GLY A 140 15.14 -6.40 3.79
C GLY A 140 15.48 -6.29 5.28
N ALA A 141 16.77 -6.45 5.63
CA ALA A 141 17.20 -6.36 7.03
C ALA A 141 17.09 -4.93 7.59
N ARG A 142 17.31 -3.91 6.75
CA ARG A 142 17.06 -2.51 7.13
C ARG A 142 15.58 -2.24 7.38
N ALA A 143 14.69 -2.83 6.57
CA ALA A 143 13.26 -2.72 6.75
C ALA A 143 12.79 -3.42 8.05
N ASP A 144 13.36 -4.56 8.38
CA ASP A 144 13.05 -5.26 9.62
C ASP A 144 13.40 -4.40 10.85
N GLU A 145 14.59 -3.77 10.89
CA GLU A 145 14.95 -2.81 11.94
C GLU A 145 14.05 -1.56 11.97
N GLN A 146 13.62 -1.06 10.79
CA GLN A 146 12.71 0.10 10.76
C GLN A 146 11.34 -0.22 11.36
N LEU A 147 10.82 -1.41 11.13
CA LEU A 147 9.55 -1.84 11.75
C LEU A 147 9.67 -1.93 13.27
N GLU A 148 10.77 -2.48 13.79
CA GLU A 148 11.06 -2.50 15.24
C GLU A 148 11.19 -1.07 15.80
N ILE A 149 11.85 -0.16 15.07
CA ILE A 149 11.97 1.25 15.45
C ILE A 149 10.58 1.91 15.52
N PHE A 150 9.71 1.67 14.54
CA PHE A 150 8.35 2.22 14.54
C PHE A 150 7.54 1.74 15.74
N GLU A 151 7.59 0.46 16.05
CA GLU A 151 6.92 -0.10 17.21
C GLU A 151 7.36 0.61 18.51
N ARG A 152 8.68 0.78 18.73
CA ARG A 152 9.22 1.48 19.90
C ARG A 152 8.84 2.97 19.92
N LEU A 153 9.00 3.67 18.76
CA LEU A 153 8.66 5.09 18.66
C LEU A 153 7.18 5.36 18.95
N PHE A 154 6.29 4.46 18.55
CA PHE A 154 4.85 4.62 18.77
C PHE A 154 4.40 4.23 20.18
N ALA A 155 5.07 3.29 20.83
CA ALA A 155 4.64 2.76 22.13
C ALA A 155 5.42 3.31 23.34
N GLU A 156 6.73 3.53 23.23
CA GLU A 156 7.59 3.84 24.38
C GLU A 156 7.64 5.36 24.67
N HIS A 157 7.71 5.72 25.96
CA HIS A 157 7.85 7.13 26.40
C HIS A 157 9.20 7.73 26.00
N ALA A 158 10.28 6.98 26.17
CA ALA A 158 11.64 7.39 25.84
C ALA A 158 12.32 6.33 24.96
N PRO A 159 11.87 6.18 23.69
CA PRO A 159 12.38 5.15 22.81
C PRO A 159 13.87 5.36 22.50
N ALA A 160 14.61 4.25 22.51
CA ALA A 160 16.01 4.18 22.08
C ALA A 160 16.17 2.97 21.16
N TYR A 161 17.15 3.00 20.28
CA TYR A 161 17.46 1.87 19.40
C TYR A 161 18.96 1.66 19.20
N ALA A 162 19.38 0.41 19.15
CA ALA A 162 20.76 0.02 18.88
C ALA A 162 20.78 -1.28 18.08
N GLY A 163 20.59 -1.17 16.77
CA GLY A 163 20.64 -2.26 15.80
C GLY A 163 21.93 -2.26 15.00
N ARG A 164 21.93 -3.06 13.94
CA ARG A 164 23.03 -3.17 12.99
C ARG A 164 23.14 -1.94 12.09
N PHE A 165 21.99 -1.40 11.63
CA PHE A 165 21.92 -0.33 10.63
C PHE A 165 21.53 1.01 11.23
N TYR A 166 20.78 1.02 12.33
CA TYR A 166 20.27 2.23 12.94
C TYR A 166 20.63 2.27 14.44
N ARG A 167 20.91 3.48 14.91
CA ARG A 167 21.19 3.71 16.34
C ARG A 167 20.81 5.13 16.73
N PHE A 168 20.11 5.28 17.85
CA PHE A 168 19.85 6.56 18.52
C PHE A 168 19.68 6.38 20.03
N PRO A 169 20.08 7.38 20.84
CA PRO A 169 19.88 7.36 22.29
C PRO A 169 18.40 7.53 22.65
N PRO A 170 18.01 7.44 23.93
CA PRO A 170 16.66 7.79 24.35
C PRO A 170 16.25 9.19 23.87
N ILE A 171 15.08 9.28 23.23
CA ILE A 171 14.55 10.53 22.66
C ILE A 171 13.09 10.73 23.07
N GLY A 172 12.63 11.98 23.09
CA GLY A 172 11.22 12.30 23.08
C GLY A 172 10.64 12.16 21.67
N PHE A 173 9.54 11.42 21.54
CA PHE A 173 8.85 11.24 20.27
C PHE A 173 7.34 11.42 20.47
N GLU A 174 6.84 12.62 20.13
CA GLU A 174 5.42 13.00 20.21
C GLU A 174 5.00 13.75 18.94
N PRO A 175 3.70 13.70 18.52
CA PRO A 175 2.64 12.90 19.14
C PRO A 175 2.80 11.41 18.84
N LYS A 176 2.23 10.56 19.69
CA LYS A 176 2.03 9.15 19.40
C LYS A 176 0.86 8.99 18.43
N PRO A 177 0.77 7.89 17.67
CA PRO A 177 -0.46 7.53 16.98
C PRO A 177 -1.67 7.47 17.93
N VAL A 178 -2.86 7.78 17.41
CA VAL A 178 -4.12 7.88 18.20
C VAL A 178 -4.39 6.64 19.07
N ARG A 179 -4.04 5.45 18.55
CA ARG A 179 -4.22 4.17 19.25
C ARG A 179 -2.92 3.56 19.78
N GLY A 180 -1.84 4.35 19.86
CA GLY A 180 -0.50 3.87 20.22
C GLY A 180 0.16 2.97 19.18
N ARG A 181 -0.48 2.75 18.03
CA ARG A 181 0.04 1.96 16.92
C ARG A 181 -0.66 2.31 15.60
N ILE A 182 0.00 2.03 14.49
CA ILE A 182 -0.57 2.10 13.14
C ILE A 182 -0.52 0.69 12.56
N PRO A 183 -1.61 0.16 11.98
CA PRO A 183 -1.58 -1.15 11.32
C PRO A 183 -0.55 -1.21 10.19
N VAL A 184 0.26 -2.26 10.18
CA VAL A 184 1.34 -2.49 9.22
C VAL A 184 0.90 -3.55 8.19
N TRP A 185 0.80 -3.15 6.93
CA TRP A 185 0.48 -4.05 5.82
C TRP A 185 1.73 -4.27 4.97
N VAL A 186 2.19 -5.51 4.88
CA VAL A 186 3.47 -5.82 4.23
C VAL A 186 3.26 -6.28 2.80
N GLY A 187 3.86 -5.56 1.85
CA GLY A 187 3.87 -5.90 0.43
C GLY A 187 5.09 -6.69 0.00
N GLY A 188 4.95 -7.41 -1.11
CA GLY A 188 6.00 -8.18 -1.77
C GLY A 188 5.70 -9.68 -1.85
N HIS A 189 6.38 -10.34 -2.80
CA HIS A 189 6.16 -11.77 -3.15
C HIS A 189 7.32 -12.68 -2.74
N ALA A 190 8.49 -12.10 -2.44
CA ALA A 190 9.67 -12.87 -2.08
C ALA A 190 9.50 -13.55 -0.71
N PRO A 191 10.10 -14.74 -0.46
CA PRO A 191 10.01 -15.43 0.82
C PRO A 191 10.36 -14.56 2.03
N ALA A 192 11.32 -13.63 1.88
CA ALA A 192 11.68 -12.68 2.93
C ALA A 192 10.55 -11.67 3.23
N ALA A 193 9.74 -11.27 2.23
CA ALA A 193 8.58 -10.40 2.43
C ALA A 193 7.45 -11.17 3.14
N LEU A 194 7.17 -12.40 2.74
CA LEU A 194 6.16 -13.25 3.37
C LEU A 194 6.51 -13.54 4.84
N ARG A 195 7.79 -13.84 5.13
CA ARG A 195 8.27 -13.98 6.50
C ARG A 195 8.09 -12.69 7.31
N ARG A 196 8.40 -11.52 6.75
CA ARG A 196 8.20 -10.21 7.40
C ARG A 196 6.73 -9.96 7.68
N ALA A 197 5.83 -10.24 6.71
CA ALA A 197 4.39 -10.13 6.90
C ALA A 197 3.92 -10.96 8.10
N GLY A 198 4.31 -12.23 8.19
CA GLY A 198 3.94 -13.09 9.31
C GLY A 198 4.51 -12.64 10.65
N ARG A 199 5.77 -12.16 10.69
CA ARG A 199 6.43 -11.80 11.95
C ARG A 199 6.05 -10.42 12.50
N ALA A 200 5.86 -9.44 11.63
CA ALA A 200 5.73 -8.02 12.01
C ALA A 200 4.52 -7.30 11.37
N GLY A 201 3.85 -7.91 10.38
CA GLY A 201 2.70 -7.29 9.72
C GLY A 201 1.37 -7.61 10.39
N ASP A 202 0.39 -6.75 10.21
CA ASP A 202 -1.02 -7.01 10.51
C ASP A 202 -1.74 -7.57 9.28
N ALA A 203 -1.18 -7.36 8.08
CA ALA A 203 -1.70 -7.94 6.83
C ALA A 203 -0.59 -8.33 5.87
N LEU A 204 -0.87 -9.33 5.01
CA LEU A 204 -0.22 -9.46 3.71
C LEU A 204 -0.93 -8.55 2.72
N HIS A 205 -0.18 -7.67 2.03
CA HIS A 205 -0.69 -6.81 0.97
C HIS A 205 -0.05 -7.19 -0.37
N ALA A 206 -0.63 -8.20 -1.02
CA ALA A 206 -0.16 -8.71 -2.31
C ALA A 206 -0.57 -7.79 -3.47
N ALA A 207 0.08 -7.93 -4.62
CA ALA A 207 -0.26 -7.16 -5.81
C ALA A 207 -0.23 -8.03 -7.07
N HIS A 208 -1.28 -7.95 -7.86
CA HIS A 208 -1.39 -8.52 -9.21
C HIS A 208 -1.12 -10.04 -9.32
N VAL A 209 -1.32 -10.80 -8.25
CA VAL A 209 -1.15 -12.27 -8.20
C VAL A 209 -2.48 -12.99 -8.42
N SER A 210 -2.42 -14.21 -8.98
CA SER A 210 -3.61 -15.06 -9.11
C SER A 210 -4.09 -15.59 -7.75
N PRO A 211 -5.36 -16.02 -7.61
CA PRO A 211 -5.86 -16.65 -6.40
C PRO A 211 -5.04 -17.84 -5.94
N GLU A 212 -4.56 -18.70 -6.86
CA GLU A 212 -3.74 -19.89 -6.53
C GLU A 212 -2.39 -19.47 -5.95
N THR A 213 -1.72 -18.48 -6.56
CA THR A 213 -0.46 -17.93 -6.05
C THR A 213 -0.67 -17.28 -4.69
N LEU A 214 -1.75 -16.52 -4.54
CA LEU A 214 -2.10 -15.86 -3.28
C LEU A 214 -2.36 -16.86 -2.15
N ALA A 215 -3.04 -17.98 -2.43
CA ALA A 215 -3.30 -19.05 -1.46
C ALA A 215 -1.99 -19.64 -0.92
N GLY A 216 -1.02 -19.92 -1.78
CA GLY A 216 0.30 -20.38 -1.38
C GLY A 216 1.06 -19.38 -0.51
N GLN A 217 1.08 -18.11 -0.93
CA GLN A 217 1.72 -17.04 -0.17
C GLN A 217 1.05 -16.83 1.20
N TRP A 218 -0.27 -16.87 1.24
CA TRP A 218 -1.04 -16.71 2.47
C TRP A 218 -0.79 -17.83 3.47
N ALA A 219 -0.71 -19.08 3.01
CA ALA A 219 -0.36 -20.23 3.86
C ALA A 219 1.04 -20.05 4.48
N GLU A 220 2.02 -19.57 3.70
CA GLU A 220 3.37 -19.29 4.20
C GLU A 220 3.39 -18.15 5.23
N VAL A 221 2.67 -17.07 5.00
CA VAL A 221 2.54 -15.95 5.95
C VAL A 221 1.94 -16.42 7.27
N ARG A 222 0.84 -17.19 7.23
CA ARG A 222 0.20 -17.73 8.44
C ARG A 222 1.13 -18.67 9.22
N ARG A 223 1.90 -19.49 8.53
CA ARG A 223 2.93 -20.33 9.16
C ARG A 223 3.96 -19.47 9.89
N HIS A 224 4.52 -18.44 9.25
CA HIS A 224 5.48 -17.54 9.87
C HIS A 224 4.88 -16.73 11.04
N CYS A 225 3.60 -16.41 10.99
CA CYS A 225 2.87 -15.75 12.08
C CYS A 225 2.81 -16.68 13.31
N ALA A 226 2.42 -17.93 13.11
CA ALA A 226 2.39 -18.94 14.19
C ALA A 226 3.78 -19.24 14.77
N GLU A 227 4.82 -19.37 13.93
CA GLU A 227 6.22 -19.55 14.35
C GLU A 227 6.73 -18.36 15.19
N ALA A 228 6.20 -17.17 14.97
CA ALA A 228 6.50 -15.97 15.77
C ALA A 228 5.66 -15.86 17.06
N GLY A 229 4.83 -16.84 17.38
CA GLY A 229 3.96 -16.83 18.55
C GLY A 229 2.76 -15.88 18.44
N ARG A 230 2.40 -15.46 17.21
CA ARG A 230 1.28 -14.55 16.94
C ARG A 230 0.05 -15.35 16.48
N ASP A 231 -1.13 -14.76 16.60
CA ASP A 231 -2.37 -15.37 16.12
C ASP A 231 -2.55 -15.17 14.60
N PRO A 232 -2.48 -16.24 13.77
CA PRO A 232 -2.75 -16.14 12.34
C PRO A 232 -4.19 -15.75 12.00
N GLY A 233 -5.14 -15.95 12.93
CA GLY A 233 -6.54 -15.56 12.76
C GLY A 233 -6.78 -14.06 12.87
N ALA A 234 -5.85 -13.32 13.49
CA ALA A 234 -5.92 -11.87 13.60
C ALA A 234 -5.32 -11.13 12.38
N MET A 235 -4.70 -11.86 11.44
CA MET A 235 -4.10 -11.27 10.26
C MET A 235 -5.11 -11.05 9.14
N GLU A 236 -4.92 -9.97 8.39
CA GLU A 236 -5.71 -9.66 7.20
C GLU A 236 -4.98 -10.07 5.91
N LEU A 237 -5.75 -10.39 4.88
CA LEU A 237 -5.26 -10.65 3.53
C LEU A 237 -5.81 -9.61 2.58
N SER A 238 -4.93 -8.82 2.00
CA SER A 238 -5.24 -7.79 1.02
C SER A 238 -4.58 -8.09 -0.32
N VAL A 239 -5.25 -7.80 -1.42
CA VAL A 239 -4.66 -7.85 -2.75
C VAL A 239 -5.00 -6.61 -3.57
N ARG A 240 -4.00 -6.05 -4.26
CA ARG A 240 -4.15 -4.97 -5.23
C ARG A 240 -4.36 -5.57 -6.61
N LEU A 241 -5.45 -5.15 -7.29
CA LEU A 241 -5.82 -5.58 -8.64
C LEU A 241 -6.14 -4.37 -9.50
N GLY A 242 -5.97 -4.49 -10.82
CA GLY A 242 -6.53 -3.52 -11.77
C GLY A 242 -8.06 -3.62 -11.78
N LEU A 243 -8.73 -2.49 -11.94
CA LEU A 243 -10.14 -2.41 -12.34
C LEU A 243 -10.20 -1.76 -13.71
N ASP A 244 -10.71 -2.47 -14.72
CA ASP A 244 -10.72 -2.03 -16.10
C ASP A 244 -11.96 -2.51 -16.84
N TYR A 245 -12.95 -1.66 -16.95
CA TYR A 245 -14.18 -1.94 -17.69
C TYR A 245 -13.97 -2.00 -19.22
N ALA A 246 -12.92 -1.35 -19.74
CA ALA A 246 -12.60 -1.36 -21.15
C ALA A 246 -11.83 -2.61 -21.60
N GLY A 247 -11.29 -3.40 -20.67
CA GLY A 247 -10.49 -4.59 -20.97
C GLY A 247 -9.13 -4.29 -21.59
N THR A 248 -8.58 -3.10 -21.34
CA THR A 248 -7.32 -2.62 -21.94
C THR A 248 -6.11 -2.72 -21.01
N SER A 249 -6.33 -3.11 -19.74
CA SER A 249 -5.28 -3.17 -18.72
C SER A 249 -4.23 -4.24 -19.05
N ALA A 250 -2.98 -3.81 -19.10
CA ALA A 250 -1.84 -4.73 -19.18
C ALA A 250 -1.49 -5.40 -17.83
N ARG A 251 -2.22 -5.10 -16.76
CA ARG A 251 -1.96 -5.65 -15.42
C ARG A 251 -2.48 -7.08 -15.32
N PRO A 252 -1.66 -8.02 -14.84
CA PRO A 252 -2.12 -9.39 -14.62
C PRO A 252 -3.28 -9.42 -13.61
N ASN A 253 -4.21 -10.34 -13.84
CA ASN A 253 -5.33 -10.60 -12.93
C ASN A 253 -6.26 -9.39 -12.66
N ALA A 254 -6.32 -8.42 -13.57
CA ALA A 254 -7.26 -7.32 -13.45
C ALA A 254 -8.71 -7.81 -13.38
N LEU A 255 -9.54 -7.11 -12.60
CA LEU A 255 -10.99 -7.22 -12.68
C LEU A 255 -11.43 -6.49 -13.95
N SER A 256 -11.82 -7.24 -14.96
CA SER A 256 -12.19 -6.71 -16.27
C SER A 256 -13.43 -7.38 -16.83
N GLY A 257 -14.06 -6.73 -17.81
CA GLY A 257 -15.27 -7.23 -18.48
C GLY A 257 -16.56 -6.85 -17.75
N GLU A 258 -17.59 -7.67 -17.95
CA GLU A 258 -18.91 -7.43 -17.38
C GLU A 258 -18.97 -7.82 -15.89
N ARG A 259 -20.00 -7.33 -15.21
CA ARG A 259 -20.26 -7.51 -13.78
C ARG A 259 -20.09 -8.96 -13.32
N GLU A 260 -20.66 -9.93 -14.05
CA GLU A 260 -20.64 -11.35 -13.70
C GLU A 260 -19.21 -11.93 -13.67
N ALA A 261 -18.37 -11.53 -14.61
CA ALA A 261 -16.98 -11.93 -14.67
C ALA A 261 -16.19 -11.36 -13.47
N MET A 262 -16.44 -10.09 -13.12
CA MET A 262 -15.83 -9.46 -11.94
C MET A 262 -16.27 -10.15 -10.65
N LEU A 263 -17.57 -10.45 -10.50
CA LEU A 263 -18.12 -11.16 -9.31
C LEU A 263 -17.50 -12.55 -9.16
N ALA A 264 -17.41 -13.32 -10.26
CA ALA A 264 -16.76 -14.63 -10.24
C ALA A 264 -15.30 -14.51 -9.77
N ARG A 265 -14.56 -13.55 -10.31
CA ARG A 265 -13.16 -13.34 -9.94
C ARG A 265 -12.99 -12.88 -8.49
N ILE A 266 -13.84 -11.99 -7.99
CA ILE A 266 -13.84 -11.55 -6.59
C ILE A 266 -14.16 -12.74 -5.66
N THR A 267 -15.07 -13.62 -6.06
CA THR A 267 -15.40 -14.83 -5.30
C THR A 267 -14.21 -15.79 -5.18
N GLU A 268 -13.40 -15.93 -6.23
CA GLU A 268 -12.16 -16.72 -6.18
C GLU A 268 -11.17 -16.16 -5.14
N TYR A 269 -10.98 -14.84 -5.07
CA TYR A 269 -10.14 -14.21 -4.04
C TYR A 269 -10.75 -14.35 -2.64
N ALA A 270 -12.06 -14.23 -2.51
CA ALA A 270 -12.76 -14.43 -1.23
C ALA A 270 -12.57 -15.86 -0.69
N ALA A 271 -12.58 -16.86 -1.58
CA ALA A 271 -12.35 -18.26 -1.21
C ALA A 271 -10.93 -18.52 -0.66
N VAL A 272 -9.94 -17.70 -1.02
CA VAL A 272 -8.59 -17.73 -0.45
C VAL A 272 -8.54 -17.11 0.96
N GLY A 273 -9.57 -16.35 1.34
CA GLY A 273 -9.64 -15.61 2.61
C GLY A 273 -9.28 -14.13 2.47
N THR A 274 -9.32 -13.57 1.25
CA THR A 274 -9.08 -12.13 1.04
C THR A 274 -10.17 -11.32 1.74
N SER A 275 -9.76 -10.45 2.65
CA SER A 275 -10.63 -9.53 3.38
C SER A 275 -10.72 -8.15 2.74
N HIS A 276 -9.72 -7.76 1.94
CA HIS A 276 -9.63 -6.44 1.34
C HIS A 276 -9.09 -6.49 -0.10
N LEU A 277 -9.79 -5.84 -1.04
CA LEU A 277 -9.36 -5.61 -2.41
C LEU A 277 -9.02 -4.13 -2.62
N LEU A 278 -7.80 -3.84 -3.03
CA LEU A 278 -7.39 -2.52 -3.50
C LEU A 278 -7.53 -2.46 -5.02
N LEU A 279 -8.37 -1.55 -5.50
CA LEU A 279 -8.66 -1.35 -6.91
C LEU A 279 -7.80 -0.24 -7.50
N ASP A 280 -7.08 -0.57 -8.56
CA ASP A 280 -6.27 0.34 -9.33
C ASP A 280 -7.00 0.63 -10.66
N ILE A 281 -7.82 1.67 -10.66
CA ILE A 281 -8.75 1.97 -11.74
C ILE A 281 -7.98 2.47 -12.96
N THR A 282 -8.23 1.86 -14.12
CA THR A 282 -7.68 2.27 -15.40
C THR A 282 -8.63 3.28 -16.05
N GLY A 283 -8.12 4.42 -16.52
CA GLY A 283 -8.95 5.44 -17.17
C GLY A 283 -8.11 6.53 -17.82
N ASP A 284 -8.77 7.38 -18.60
CA ASP A 284 -8.18 8.46 -19.41
C ASP A 284 -8.35 9.87 -18.80
N SER A 285 -9.11 9.97 -17.72
CA SER A 285 -9.41 11.23 -17.03
C SER A 285 -9.85 10.98 -15.59
N VAL A 286 -9.76 12.01 -14.75
CA VAL A 286 -10.29 11.93 -13.36
C VAL A 286 -11.79 11.63 -13.36
N ASP A 287 -12.56 12.21 -14.30
CA ASP A 287 -13.98 11.94 -14.41
C ASP A 287 -14.26 10.49 -14.84
N GLY A 288 -13.40 9.91 -15.70
CA GLY A 288 -13.44 8.51 -16.07
C GLY A 288 -13.20 7.60 -14.87
N LEU A 289 -12.13 7.88 -14.11
CA LEU A 289 -11.81 7.12 -12.89
C LEU A 289 -12.95 7.18 -11.85
N ILE A 290 -13.59 8.34 -11.69
CA ILE A 290 -14.74 8.50 -10.77
C ILE A 290 -15.95 7.71 -11.28
N ARG A 291 -16.30 7.78 -12.57
CA ARG A 291 -17.41 7.00 -13.13
C ARG A 291 -17.23 5.50 -12.94
N ASP A 292 -16.02 4.98 -13.17
CA ASP A 292 -15.74 3.55 -13.02
C ASP A 292 -15.75 3.12 -11.54
N MET A 293 -15.32 4.00 -10.64
CA MET A 293 -15.45 3.81 -9.19
C MET A 293 -16.92 3.76 -8.76
N GLU A 294 -17.77 4.68 -9.25
CA GLU A 294 -19.21 4.72 -9.01
C GLU A 294 -19.88 3.46 -9.55
N ARG A 295 -19.58 3.10 -10.80
CA ARG A 295 -20.11 1.89 -11.42
C ARG A 295 -19.78 0.63 -10.60
N PHE A 296 -18.55 0.52 -10.11
CA PHE A 296 -18.16 -0.61 -9.25
C PHE A 296 -18.95 -0.62 -7.93
N ALA A 297 -19.11 0.53 -7.30
CA ALA A 297 -19.87 0.66 -6.04
C ALA A 297 -21.35 0.33 -6.23
N ASP A 298 -21.95 0.74 -7.35
CA ASP A 298 -23.39 0.56 -7.60
C ASP A 298 -23.72 -0.84 -8.15
N GLU A 299 -22.87 -1.40 -8.99
CA GLU A 299 -23.19 -2.66 -9.69
C GLU A 299 -22.57 -3.90 -9.02
N VAL A 300 -21.34 -3.80 -8.49
CA VAL A 300 -20.59 -4.97 -8.01
C VAL A 300 -20.71 -5.16 -6.49
N VAL A 301 -20.48 -4.08 -5.71
CA VAL A 301 -20.47 -4.18 -4.24
C VAL A 301 -21.77 -4.74 -3.66
N PRO A 302 -23.00 -4.30 -4.08
CA PRO A 302 -24.24 -4.81 -3.51
C PRO A 302 -24.45 -6.31 -3.77
N ALA A 303 -23.93 -6.83 -4.89
CA ALA A 303 -24.09 -8.24 -5.24
C ALA A 303 -23.18 -9.20 -4.44
N LEU A 304 -22.21 -8.67 -3.69
CA LEU A 304 -21.32 -9.45 -2.83
C LEU A 304 -21.83 -9.56 -1.38
N THR A 305 -22.88 -8.82 -1.03
CA THR A 305 -23.47 -8.78 0.32
C THR A 305 -24.67 -9.71 0.50
N HIS A 306 -25.02 -10.44 -0.55
CA HIS A 306 -26.07 -11.48 -0.56
C HIS A 306 -25.47 -12.88 -0.78
#